data_34cef797c114e59820a8dfba47356ba4
#
_entry.id   34cef797c114e59820a8dfba47356ba4
#
_cell.length_a   1.000
_cell.length_b   1.000
_cell.length_c   1.000
_cell.angle_alpha   90.00
_cell.angle_beta   90.00
_cell.angle_gamma   90.00
#
_symmetry.space_group_name_H-M   'P 1'
#
loop_
_entity.id
_entity.type
_entity.pdbx_description
1 polymer ?
#
loop_
_entity_poly.entity_id
_entity_poly.type
_entity_poly.pdbx_seq_one_letter_code
_entity_poly.pdbx_strand_id
1 'polypeptide(L)'
;MELKGSEILVQCLREQGVDTVFGYPGGCILNVYDALYKHSDEITHILTSHEQGASHAADGYARATGKVGVCMATSGPGATNLVTGIATAYMDSVPIIAITCNVAVSLLGRDSFQEIDIAGVTMPITKHNFIVKDVNKLADTVRRAFKIAKEGRPGPVLIDITKDVTANKAEYERKEPEQVKRITDRIKAEDIETAVKMIEASKKPYVFVGGGAIASGADAQLNEFVHKIDSPVADTLMGKGAFNGTDPLYTGMLGMHGTKASNYGVSQCDLLVVVGARFSDRVYGNAKKFAANAKILQFDVDPAEINKNIKTDASVIGDVKVILEKLNEKLPQMNHNEWITEVKSYEEAHPMTYHKGVLTGPYIIEKIYEATHGDAIISTEVGQHQMWAAQYYKYKAPRQLLTSGGLGTMGYGLGAAIGAKMARKDKLVFNIAGDGCFRMNMNEIATATRYNIPVIEVVVNNHVLGMVRQWQDLFYGQRYSQTVLNDRVDFAKVAEGLGAKGYTVSTCEEFDNAVKEAIELNIPVVIDAQIDKDDKVFPMVAPGAPISECFGEEDVAEKFGR
;
A
#
# COMPACT_ATOMS: atom_id res chain seq x y z
N MET A 1 -25.85 -1.45 -30.51
CA MET A 1 -25.58 -2.75 -31.19
C MET A 1 -25.91 -3.88 -30.24
N GLU A 2 -26.46 -4.98 -30.70
CA GLU A 2 -26.76 -6.12 -29.83
C GLU A 2 -25.51 -6.97 -29.57
N LEU A 3 -25.10 -7.11 -28.31
CA LEU A 3 -23.91 -7.84 -27.88
C LEU A 3 -24.26 -8.85 -26.78
N LYS A 4 -23.45 -9.92 -26.64
CA LYS A 4 -23.52 -10.79 -25.46
C LYS A 4 -23.04 -10.04 -24.22
N GLY A 5 -23.54 -10.41 -23.03
CA GLY A 5 -23.12 -9.79 -21.77
C GLY A 5 -21.60 -9.88 -21.54
N SER A 6 -20.95 -10.98 -21.92
CA SER A 6 -19.49 -11.09 -21.85
C SER A 6 -18.76 -10.06 -22.73
N GLU A 7 -19.28 -9.80 -23.92
CA GLU A 7 -18.74 -8.77 -24.83
C GLU A 7 -19.03 -7.37 -24.31
N ILE A 8 -20.25 -7.12 -23.75
CA ILE A 8 -20.59 -5.86 -23.09
C ILE A 8 -19.62 -5.56 -21.94
N LEU A 9 -19.30 -6.56 -21.11
CA LEU A 9 -18.33 -6.39 -20.03
C LEU A 9 -16.98 -5.93 -20.55
N VAL A 10 -16.43 -6.61 -21.57
CA VAL A 10 -15.14 -6.26 -22.17
C VAL A 10 -15.17 -4.86 -22.77
N GLN A 11 -16.25 -4.50 -23.47
CA GLN A 11 -16.42 -3.14 -24.02
C GLN A 11 -16.46 -2.09 -22.91
N CYS A 12 -17.15 -2.35 -21.80
CA CYS A 12 -17.16 -1.44 -20.65
C CYS A 12 -15.78 -1.29 -20.00
N LEU A 13 -14.99 -2.35 -19.91
CA LEU A 13 -13.60 -2.26 -19.43
C LEU A 13 -12.75 -1.36 -20.35
N ARG A 14 -12.89 -1.50 -21.67
CA ARG A 14 -12.24 -0.63 -22.65
C ARG A 14 -12.68 0.82 -22.53
N GLU A 15 -13.99 1.10 -22.33
CA GLU A 15 -14.50 2.44 -22.02
C GLU A 15 -13.78 3.06 -20.82
N GLN A 16 -13.54 2.26 -19.78
CA GLN A 16 -12.89 2.74 -18.55
C GLN A 16 -11.36 2.83 -18.65
N GLY A 17 -10.78 2.56 -19.83
CA GLY A 17 -9.35 2.63 -20.07
C GLY A 17 -8.55 1.51 -19.39
N VAL A 18 -9.17 0.36 -19.17
CA VAL A 18 -8.51 -0.84 -18.66
C VAL A 18 -7.69 -1.47 -19.80
N ASP A 19 -6.40 -1.58 -19.58
CA ASP A 19 -5.44 -2.20 -20.50
C ASP A 19 -4.91 -3.55 -19.99
N THR A 20 -5.06 -3.80 -18.69
CA THR A 20 -4.53 -5.01 -18.03
C THR A 20 -5.55 -5.53 -17.01
N VAL A 21 -5.78 -6.83 -17.03
CA VAL A 21 -6.59 -7.56 -16.04
C VAL A 21 -5.82 -8.77 -15.50
N PHE A 22 -6.02 -9.08 -14.23
CA PHE A 22 -5.36 -10.20 -13.55
C PHE A 22 -6.42 -11.22 -13.13
N GLY A 23 -6.17 -12.50 -13.30
CA GLY A 23 -7.21 -13.46 -12.91
C GLY A 23 -6.88 -14.93 -13.20
N TYR A 24 -7.87 -15.76 -12.88
CA TYR A 24 -7.81 -17.20 -13.10
C TYR A 24 -9.14 -17.70 -13.69
N PRO A 25 -9.14 -18.47 -14.79
CA PRO A 25 -10.36 -18.98 -15.43
C PRO A 25 -11.00 -20.09 -14.61
N GLY A 26 -12.32 -20.26 -14.84
CA GLY A 26 -13.11 -21.37 -14.31
C GLY A 26 -14.48 -21.46 -15.01
N GLY A 27 -15.27 -22.46 -14.68
CA GLY A 27 -16.47 -22.83 -15.44
C GLY A 27 -17.52 -21.73 -15.61
N CYS A 28 -17.73 -20.88 -14.61
CA CYS A 28 -18.74 -19.83 -14.67
C CYS A 28 -18.29 -18.59 -15.44
N ILE A 29 -16.96 -18.33 -15.55
CA ILE A 29 -16.41 -17.12 -16.20
C ILE A 29 -15.96 -17.34 -17.65
N LEU A 30 -16.07 -18.55 -18.20
CA LEU A 30 -15.55 -18.89 -19.53
C LEU A 30 -16.06 -17.98 -20.66
N ASN A 31 -17.32 -17.55 -20.61
CA ASN A 31 -17.86 -16.63 -21.61
C ASN A 31 -17.10 -15.28 -21.63
N VAL A 32 -16.65 -14.81 -20.46
CA VAL A 32 -15.85 -13.59 -20.34
C VAL A 32 -14.45 -13.81 -20.89
N TYR A 33 -13.84 -14.97 -20.62
CA TYR A 33 -12.53 -15.32 -21.17
C TYR A 33 -12.56 -15.49 -22.70
N ASP A 34 -13.64 -16.02 -23.27
CA ASP A 34 -13.83 -16.06 -24.74
C ASP A 34 -13.91 -14.65 -25.34
N ALA A 35 -14.62 -13.74 -24.67
CA ALA A 35 -14.67 -12.34 -25.09
C ALA A 35 -13.32 -11.62 -24.95
N LEU A 36 -12.57 -11.85 -23.85
CA LEU A 36 -11.22 -11.32 -23.67
C LEU A 36 -10.25 -11.81 -24.73
N TYR A 37 -10.35 -13.10 -25.13
CA TYR A 37 -9.51 -13.65 -26.20
C TYR A 37 -9.67 -12.88 -27.52
N LYS A 38 -10.89 -12.48 -27.86
CA LYS A 38 -11.19 -11.68 -29.07
C LYS A 38 -10.64 -10.25 -29.02
N HIS A 39 -10.28 -9.77 -27.83
CA HIS A 39 -9.75 -8.42 -27.59
C HIS A 39 -8.37 -8.44 -26.92
N SER A 40 -7.61 -9.55 -27.13
CA SER A 40 -6.29 -9.75 -26.53
C SER A 40 -5.22 -8.78 -27.02
N ASP A 41 -5.45 -8.08 -28.12
CA ASP A 41 -4.65 -6.99 -28.66
C ASP A 41 -4.86 -5.66 -27.91
N GLU A 42 -5.98 -5.51 -27.20
CA GLU A 42 -6.35 -4.29 -26.50
C GLU A 42 -6.29 -4.43 -24.96
N ILE A 43 -6.62 -5.60 -24.42
CA ILE A 43 -6.58 -5.90 -22.99
C ILE A 43 -5.66 -7.09 -22.75
N THR A 44 -4.56 -6.85 -22.06
CA THR A 44 -3.65 -7.92 -21.62
C THR A 44 -4.23 -8.63 -20.40
N HIS A 45 -4.48 -9.93 -20.51
CA HIS A 45 -4.83 -10.76 -19.37
C HIS A 45 -3.59 -11.44 -18.80
N ILE A 46 -3.33 -11.29 -17.50
CA ILE A 46 -2.28 -11.98 -16.76
C ILE A 46 -2.90 -13.12 -15.96
N LEU A 47 -2.60 -14.35 -16.39
CA LEU A 47 -2.98 -15.55 -15.67
C LEU A 47 -2.06 -15.75 -14.48
N THR A 48 -2.56 -15.49 -13.28
CA THR A 48 -1.83 -15.71 -12.03
C THR A 48 -1.86 -17.20 -11.62
N SER A 49 -1.02 -17.57 -10.68
CA SER A 49 -1.01 -18.94 -10.14
C SER A 49 -2.12 -19.15 -9.09
N HIS A 50 -2.62 -18.06 -8.52
CA HIS A 50 -3.68 -18.04 -7.51
C HIS A 50 -4.48 -16.75 -7.59
N GLU A 51 -5.79 -16.78 -7.33
CA GLU A 51 -6.64 -15.58 -7.41
C GLU A 51 -6.26 -14.52 -6.37
N GLN A 52 -5.73 -14.91 -5.23
CA GLN A 52 -5.18 -13.96 -4.25
C GLN A 52 -4.03 -13.14 -4.89
N GLY A 53 -3.13 -13.78 -5.63
CA GLY A 53 -2.09 -13.12 -6.41
C GLY A 53 -2.67 -12.14 -7.44
N ALA A 54 -3.79 -12.50 -8.10
CA ALA A 54 -4.48 -11.62 -9.03
C ALA A 54 -5.03 -10.36 -8.35
N SER A 55 -5.63 -10.49 -7.16
CA SER A 55 -6.15 -9.34 -6.42
C SER A 55 -5.03 -8.43 -5.92
N HIS A 56 -3.90 -8.98 -5.48
CA HIS A 56 -2.73 -8.20 -5.09
C HIS A 56 -2.06 -7.53 -6.30
N ALA A 57 -2.04 -8.19 -7.47
CA ALA A 57 -1.53 -7.56 -8.69
C ALA A 57 -2.42 -6.39 -9.15
N ALA A 58 -3.74 -6.52 -9.08
CA ALA A 58 -4.66 -5.42 -9.35
C ALA A 58 -4.45 -4.25 -8.35
N ASP A 59 -4.24 -4.53 -7.09
CA ASP A 59 -3.90 -3.54 -6.06
C ASP A 59 -2.57 -2.83 -6.38
N GLY A 60 -1.51 -3.58 -6.67
CA GLY A 60 -0.20 -3.03 -7.04
C GLY A 60 -0.26 -2.17 -8.31
N TYR A 61 -1.02 -2.60 -9.33
CA TYR A 61 -1.28 -1.82 -10.53
C TYR A 61 -1.95 -0.48 -10.20
N ALA A 62 -2.98 -0.51 -9.36
CA ALA A 62 -3.71 0.69 -8.96
C ALA A 62 -2.81 1.67 -8.17
N ARG A 63 -2.02 1.17 -7.22
CA ARG A 63 -1.10 2.02 -6.44
C ARG A 63 -0.03 2.65 -7.32
N ALA A 64 0.58 1.88 -8.23
CA ALA A 64 1.66 2.37 -9.09
C ALA A 64 1.18 3.41 -10.11
N THR A 65 -0.08 3.37 -10.55
CA THR A 65 -0.62 4.26 -11.59
C THR A 65 -1.59 5.31 -11.11
N GLY A 66 -2.32 5.05 -10.01
CA GLY A 66 -3.50 5.83 -9.62
C GLY A 66 -4.75 5.51 -10.43
N LYS A 67 -4.69 4.56 -11.37
CA LYS A 67 -5.85 4.02 -12.10
C LYS A 67 -6.57 2.97 -11.25
N VAL A 68 -7.71 2.50 -11.74
CA VAL A 68 -8.43 1.37 -11.13
C VAL A 68 -7.78 0.07 -11.58
N GLY A 69 -7.39 -0.79 -10.62
CA GLY A 69 -6.94 -2.15 -10.90
C GLY A 69 -8.11 -3.10 -11.09
N VAL A 70 -7.97 -4.12 -11.94
CA VAL A 70 -9.05 -5.08 -12.22
C VAL A 70 -8.56 -6.50 -12.03
N CYS A 71 -9.27 -7.28 -11.19
CA CYS A 71 -9.06 -8.71 -11.07
C CYS A 71 -10.33 -9.50 -11.36
N MET A 72 -10.18 -10.73 -11.81
CA MET A 72 -11.28 -11.60 -12.23
C MET A 72 -11.13 -13.02 -11.68
N ALA A 73 -12.25 -13.60 -11.25
CA ALA A 73 -12.28 -14.99 -10.80
C ALA A 73 -13.61 -15.66 -11.13
N THR A 74 -13.59 -16.98 -11.19
CA THR A 74 -14.79 -17.80 -11.27
C THR A 74 -15.54 -17.80 -9.92
N SER A 75 -16.69 -18.47 -9.88
CA SER A 75 -17.49 -18.67 -8.67
C SER A 75 -16.79 -19.56 -7.63
N GLY A 76 -17.41 -19.69 -6.46
CA GLY A 76 -16.98 -20.58 -5.40
C GLY A 76 -15.57 -20.25 -4.89
N PRO A 77 -14.63 -21.23 -4.92
CA PRO A 77 -13.28 -21.02 -4.39
C PRO A 77 -12.50 -19.94 -5.12
N GLY A 78 -12.73 -19.73 -6.43
CA GLY A 78 -12.10 -18.64 -7.17
C GLY A 78 -12.50 -17.26 -6.60
N ALA A 79 -13.78 -17.05 -6.37
CA ALA A 79 -14.29 -15.82 -5.77
C ALA A 79 -13.79 -15.63 -4.31
N THR A 80 -13.82 -16.69 -3.49
CA THR A 80 -13.37 -16.59 -2.09
C THR A 80 -11.87 -16.34 -1.96
N ASN A 81 -11.06 -16.80 -2.92
CA ASN A 81 -9.61 -16.53 -2.95
C ASN A 81 -9.27 -15.06 -3.19
N LEU A 82 -10.21 -14.23 -3.68
CA LEU A 82 -10.02 -12.77 -3.83
C LEU A 82 -10.19 -12.00 -2.50
N VAL A 83 -10.82 -12.60 -1.49
CA VAL A 83 -11.30 -11.89 -0.28
C VAL A 83 -10.17 -11.17 0.45
N THR A 84 -9.03 -11.82 0.66
CA THR A 84 -7.88 -11.19 1.34
C THR A 84 -7.37 -9.97 0.58
N GLY A 85 -7.26 -10.03 -0.74
CA GLY A 85 -6.80 -8.91 -1.55
C GLY A 85 -7.81 -7.76 -1.60
N ILE A 86 -9.12 -8.07 -1.65
CA ILE A 86 -10.19 -7.07 -1.55
C ILE A 86 -10.12 -6.35 -0.19
N ALA A 87 -9.94 -7.11 0.91
CA ALA A 87 -9.80 -6.54 2.25
C ALA A 87 -8.53 -5.65 2.37
N THR A 88 -7.42 -6.05 1.76
CA THR A 88 -6.18 -5.26 1.68
C THR A 88 -6.44 -3.92 1.00
N ALA A 89 -7.06 -3.94 -0.17
CA ALA A 89 -7.42 -2.73 -0.92
C ALA A 89 -8.39 -1.84 -0.14
N TYR A 90 -9.36 -2.41 0.56
CA TYR A 90 -10.32 -1.68 1.39
C TYR A 90 -9.64 -0.94 2.54
N MET A 91 -8.78 -1.62 3.29
CA MET A 91 -8.10 -1.03 4.44
C MET A 91 -7.17 0.12 4.06
N ASP A 92 -6.57 0.07 2.87
CA ASP A 92 -5.64 1.08 2.37
C ASP A 92 -6.26 2.06 1.36
N SER A 93 -7.57 1.97 1.13
CA SER A 93 -8.31 2.87 0.23
C SER A 93 -7.82 2.82 -1.22
N VAL A 94 -7.58 1.63 -1.74
CA VAL A 94 -7.10 1.39 -3.11
C VAL A 94 -8.29 1.08 -4.04
N PRO A 95 -8.44 1.78 -5.17
CA PRO A 95 -9.54 1.54 -6.10
C PRO A 95 -9.25 0.28 -6.94
N ILE A 96 -9.94 -0.81 -6.65
CA ILE A 96 -9.95 -2.01 -7.50
C ILE A 96 -11.37 -2.43 -7.85
N ILE A 97 -11.54 -3.07 -8.98
CA ILE A 97 -12.76 -3.77 -9.39
C ILE A 97 -12.46 -5.28 -9.36
N ALA A 98 -13.15 -5.98 -8.48
CA ALA A 98 -13.15 -7.43 -8.44
C ALA A 98 -14.38 -7.95 -9.20
N ILE A 99 -14.16 -8.71 -10.27
CA ILE A 99 -15.21 -9.29 -11.09
C ILE A 99 -15.27 -10.79 -10.82
N THR A 100 -16.41 -11.25 -10.34
CA THR A 100 -16.69 -12.68 -10.17
C THR A 100 -17.85 -13.09 -11.06
N CYS A 101 -17.86 -14.36 -11.47
CA CYS A 101 -18.99 -14.90 -12.18
C CYS A 101 -19.60 -16.04 -11.36
N ASN A 102 -20.91 -15.93 -11.11
CA ASN A 102 -21.68 -16.90 -10.33
C ASN A 102 -22.43 -17.89 -11.22
N VAL A 103 -23.07 -18.87 -10.60
CA VAL A 103 -23.99 -19.80 -11.29
C VAL A 103 -25.15 -19.02 -11.93
N ALA A 104 -25.91 -19.68 -12.83
CA ALA A 104 -27.08 -19.05 -13.45
C ALA A 104 -28.14 -18.67 -12.41
N VAL A 105 -28.95 -17.63 -12.67
CA VAL A 105 -30.00 -17.14 -11.77
C VAL A 105 -30.90 -18.26 -11.24
N SER A 106 -31.26 -19.24 -12.09
CA SER A 106 -32.11 -20.38 -11.71
C SER A 106 -31.48 -21.33 -10.69
N LEU A 107 -30.16 -21.24 -10.48
CA LEU A 107 -29.41 -22.10 -9.56
C LEU A 107 -29.00 -21.38 -8.26
N LEU A 108 -29.20 -20.07 -8.18
CA LEU A 108 -28.84 -19.29 -6.98
C LEU A 108 -29.70 -19.71 -5.76
N GLY A 109 -29.06 -19.87 -4.61
CA GLY A 109 -29.70 -20.27 -3.36
C GLY A 109 -30.12 -21.73 -3.31
N ARG A 110 -29.45 -22.60 -4.10
CA ARG A 110 -29.76 -24.04 -4.20
C ARG A 110 -28.57 -24.95 -3.86
N ASP A 111 -27.56 -24.40 -3.21
CA ASP A 111 -26.30 -25.12 -2.91
C ASP A 111 -25.70 -25.77 -4.17
N SER A 112 -25.74 -25.03 -5.27
CA SER A 112 -25.25 -25.48 -6.58
C SER A 112 -23.72 -25.61 -6.55
N PHE A 113 -23.16 -26.44 -7.42
CA PHE A 113 -21.69 -26.63 -7.50
C PHE A 113 -20.97 -25.29 -7.71
N GLN A 114 -20.02 -24.99 -6.82
CA GLN A 114 -19.26 -23.73 -6.79
C GLN A 114 -20.11 -22.46 -6.59
N GLU A 115 -21.31 -22.57 -6.05
CA GLU A 115 -22.08 -21.41 -5.63
C GLU A 115 -21.53 -20.86 -4.30
N ILE A 116 -21.46 -19.54 -4.18
CA ILE A 116 -21.18 -18.81 -2.94
C ILE A 116 -21.82 -17.43 -2.99
N ASP A 117 -22.36 -16.96 -1.87
CA ASP A 117 -22.77 -15.56 -1.72
C ASP A 117 -21.54 -14.67 -1.48
N ILE A 118 -20.80 -14.44 -2.55
CA ILE A 118 -19.57 -13.62 -2.49
C ILE A 118 -19.90 -12.15 -2.16
N ALA A 119 -21.07 -11.65 -2.54
CA ALA A 119 -21.51 -10.30 -2.19
C ALA A 119 -21.71 -10.18 -0.68
N GLY A 120 -22.35 -11.16 -0.03
CA GLY A 120 -22.45 -11.22 1.42
C GLY A 120 -21.10 -11.31 2.13
N VAL A 121 -20.21 -12.17 1.62
CA VAL A 121 -18.83 -12.34 2.17
C VAL A 121 -18.03 -11.04 2.08
N THR A 122 -18.15 -10.29 0.98
CA THR A 122 -17.34 -9.09 0.73
C THR A 122 -18.00 -7.79 1.16
N MET A 123 -19.23 -7.81 1.63
CA MET A 123 -19.99 -6.62 2.06
C MET A 123 -19.20 -5.72 3.04
N PRO A 124 -18.56 -6.24 4.11
CA PRO A 124 -17.84 -5.40 5.08
C PRO A 124 -16.47 -4.90 4.59
N ILE A 125 -15.97 -5.41 3.47
CA ILE A 125 -14.63 -5.12 2.93
C ILE A 125 -14.65 -4.48 1.53
N THR A 126 -15.81 -3.97 1.10
CA THR A 126 -15.98 -3.24 -0.16
C THR A 126 -16.68 -1.91 0.05
N LYS A 127 -16.43 -0.94 -0.81
CA LYS A 127 -17.24 0.29 -0.84
C LYS A 127 -18.65 0.01 -1.30
N HIS A 128 -18.78 -0.92 -2.23
CA HIS A 128 -20.06 -1.41 -2.76
C HIS A 128 -19.85 -2.76 -3.42
N ASN A 129 -20.92 -3.56 -3.49
CA ASN A 129 -20.96 -4.77 -4.29
C ASN A 129 -22.25 -4.83 -5.09
N PHE A 130 -22.20 -5.50 -6.22
CA PHE A 130 -23.31 -5.69 -7.13
C PHE A 130 -23.47 -7.18 -7.45
N ILE A 131 -24.72 -7.64 -7.53
CA ILE A 131 -25.08 -8.93 -8.15
C ILE A 131 -25.87 -8.61 -9.41
N VAL A 132 -25.30 -8.92 -10.58
CA VAL A 132 -25.93 -8.65 -11.88
C VAL A 132 -26.69 -9.89 -12.34
N LYS A 133 -28.02 -9.81 -12.38
CA LYS A 133 -28.95 -10.88 -12.78
C LYS A 133 -29.73 -10.56 -14.06
N ASP A 134 -29.49 -9.39 -14.67
CA ASP A 134 -30.13 -8.90 -15.88
C ASP A 134 -29.07 -8.27 -16.79
N VAL A 135 -28.92 -8.81 -17.99
CA VAL A 135 -27.92 -8.35 -18.97
C VAL A 135 -28.13 -6.88 -19.36
N ASN A 136 -29.37 -6.39 -19.38
CA ASN A 136 -29.67 -4.99 -19.70
C ASN A 136 -29.13 -3.99 -18.67
N LYS A 137 -28.81 -4.44 -17.46
CA LYS A 137 -28.23 -3.63 -16.39
C LYS A 137 -26.70 -3.70 -16.31
N LEU A 138 -26.09 -4.62 -17.07
CA LEU A 138 -24.65 -4.92 -16.92
C LEU A 138 -23.77 -3.70 -17.21
N ALA A 139 -23.95 -3.05 -18.36
CA ALA A 139 -23.13 -1.92 -18.77
C ALA A 139 -23.17 -0.76 -17.74
N ASP A 140 -24.35 -0.37 -17.31
CA ASP A 140 -24.52 0.71 -16.34
C ASP A 140 -23.98 0.32 -14.95
N THR A 141 -24.09 -0.96 -14.57
CA THR A 141 -23.48 -1.47 -13.33
C THR A 141 -21.97 -1.36 -13.36
N VAL A 142 -21.32 -1.77 -14.45
CA VAL A 142 -19.84 -1.68 -14.58
C VAL A 142 -19.41 -0.20 -14.51
N ARG A 143 -20.03 0.70 -15.26
CA ARG A 143 -19.74 2.14 -15.23
C ARG A 143 -19.87 2.73 -13.83
N ARG A 144 -20.98 2.39 -13.15
CA ARG A 144 -21.23 2.81 -11.77
C ARG A 144 -20.20 2.27 -10.79
N ALA A 145 -19.77 1.02 -10.95
CA ALA A 145 -18.74 0.42 -10.10
C ALA A 145 -17.40 1.17 -10.20
N PHE A 146 -16.95 1.52 -11.41
CA PHE A 146 -15.73 2.31 -11.62
C PHE A 146 -15.84 3.72 -11.02
N LYS A 147 -17.01 4.37 -11.12
CA LYS A 147 -17.26 5.65 -10.48
C LYS A 147 -17.14 5.53 -8.95
N ILE A 148 -17.84 4.57 -8.34
CA ILE A 148 -17.85 4.36 -6.89
C ILE A 148 -16.43 4.05 -6.38
N ALA A 149 -15.65 3.22 -7.10
CA ALA A 149 -14.30 2.87 -6.69
C ALA A 149 -13.38 4.10 -6.56
N LYS A 150 -13.57 5.11 -7.39
CA LYS A 150 -12.75 6.34 -7.44
C LYS A 150 -13.29 7.49 -6.60
N GLU A 151 -14.61 7.59 -6.40
CA GLU A 151 -15.27 8.76 -5.82
C GLU A 151 -14.98 8.87 -4.32
N GLY A 152 -14.71 10.10 -3.84
CA GLY A 152 -14.42 10.38 -2.44
C GLY A 152 -13.17 9.65 -1.96
N ARG A 153 -13.26 8.94 -0.82
CA ARG A 153 -12.24 8.00 -0.40
C ARG A 153 -12.27 6.78 -1.33
N PRO A 154 -11.19 6.49 -2.08
CA PRO A 154 -11.17 5.35 -3.00
C PRO A 154 -11.33 4.00 -2.28
N GLY A 155 -11.66 2.96 -3.02
CA GLY A 155 -11.72 1.61 -2.45
C GLY A 155 -12.30 0.57 -3.42
N PRO A 156 -12.28 -0.71 -3.02
CA PRO A 156 -12.70 -1.82 -3.86
C PRO A 156 -14.21 -1.87 -4.07
N VAL A 157 -14.61 -2.33 -5.27
CA VAL A 157 -15.99 -2.67 -5.61
C VAL A 157 -16.03 -4.06 -6.22
N LEU A 158 -16.96 -4.89 -5.77
CA LEU A 158 -17.22 -6.22 -6.34
C LEU A 158 -18.36 -6.15 -7.35
N ILE A 159 -18.21 -6.85 -8.47
CA ILE A 159 -19.27 -7.12 -9.45
C ILE A 159 -19.39 -8.63 -9.63
N ASP A 160 -20.43 -9.23 -9.07
CA ASP A 160 -20.74 -10.65 -9.25
C ASP A 160 -21.77 -10.81 -10.37
N ILE A 161 -21.44 -11.55 -11.42
CA ILE A 161 -22.24 -11.66 -12.65
C ILE A 161 -22.70 -13.09 -12.81
N THR A 162 -24.02 -13.32 -12.90
CA THR A 162 -24.51 -14.67 -13.14
C THR A 162 -24.18 -15.16 -14.55
N LYS A 163 -23.96 -16.48 -14.70
CA LYS A 163 -23.49 -17.11 -15.96
C LYS A 163 -24.43 -16.84 -17.13
N ASP A 164 -25.73 -16.86 -16.92
CA ASP A 164 -26.74 -16.55 -17.93
C ASP A 164 -26.66 -15.10 -18.43
N VAL A 165 -26.37 -14.13 -17.54
CA VAL A 165 -26.12 -12.75 -17.96
C VAL A 165 -24.94 -12.66 -18.92
N THR A 166 -23.86 -13.39 -18.69
CA THR A 166 -22.70 -13.39 -19.60
C THR A 166 -23.01 -13.98 -20.98
N ALA A 167 -24.00 -14.86 -21.09
CA ALA A 167 -24.41 -15.51 -22.32
C ALA A 167 -25.54 -14.78 -23.08
N ASN A 168 -26.44 -14.12 -22.35
CA ASN A 168 -27.58 -13.40 -22.90
C ASN A 168 -27.13 -12.13 -23.64
N LYS A 169 -28.00 -11.63 -24.54
CA LYS A 169 -27.73 -10.46 -25.35
C LYS A 169 -28.53 -9.25 -24.86
N ALA A 170 -27.96 -8.07 -25.03
CA ALA A 170 -28.63 -6.78 -24.82
C ALA A 170 -28.09 -5.71 -25.77
N GLU A 171 -28.84 -4.62 -25.91
CA GLU A 171 -28.36 -3.45 -26.62
C GLU A 171 -27.23 -2.78 -25.82
N TYR A 172 -26.13 -2.52 -26.52
CA TYR A 172 -24.97 -1.82 -26.01
C TYR A 172 -24.70 -0.56 -26.80
N GLU A 173 -24.46 0.52 -26.09
CA GLU A 173 -23.99 1.78 -26.59
C GLU A 173 -22.73 2.20 -25.82
N ARG A 174 -21.65 2.51 -26.55
CA ARG A 174 -20.40 3.01 -25.95
C ARG A 174 -20.65 4.39 -25.35
N LYS A 175 -20.14 4.61 -24.14
CA LYS A 175 -20.18 5.91 -23.44
C LYS A 175 -18.77 6.31 -22.99
N GLU A 176 -18.52 7.60 -22.98
CA GLU A 176 -17.30 8.10 -22.35
C GLU A 176 -17.37 7.94 -20.83
N PRO A 177 -16.25 7.61 -20.18
CA PRO A 177 -16.20 7.48 -18.75
C PRO A 177 -16.62 8.76 -18.04
N GLU A 178 -17.47 8.65 -17.05
CA GLU A 178 -17.83 9.79 -16.21
C GLU A 178 -16.60 10.24 -15.40
N GLN A 179 -16.22 11.50 -15.54
CA GLN A 179 -15.15 12.08 -14.76
C GLN A 179 -15.58 12.23 -13.30
N VAL A 180 -14.82 11.61 -12.40
CA VAL A 180 -15.05 11.76 -10.96
C VAL A 180 -14.55 13.13 -10.54
N LYS A 181 -15.46 13.95 -10.05
CA LYS A 181 -15.14 15.29 -9.54
C LYS A 181 -14.48 15.19 -8.17
N ARG A 182 -13.49 16.03 -7.94
CA ARG A 182 -12.90 16.21 -6.60
C ARG A 182 -13.97 16.75 -5.64
N ILE A 183 -13.94 16.31 -4.40
CA ILE A 183 -14.84 16.83 -3.36
C ILE A 183 -14.36 18.22 -2.94
N THR A 184 -14.98 19.25 -3.49
CA THR A 184 -14.67 20.66 -3.23
C THR A 184 -15.84 21.42 -2.60
N ASP A 185 -17.03 20.92 -2.76
CA ASP A 185 -18.28 21.49 -2.25
C ASP A 185 -18.39 21.48 -0.71
N ARG A 186 -17.60 20.65 -0.06
CA ARG A 186 -17.49 20.59 1.41
C ARG A 186 -16.41 21.49 1.99
N ILE A 187 -15.55 22.07 1.15
CA ILE A 187 -14.48 22.99 1.60
C ILE A 187 -15.10 24.34 1.86
N LYS A 188 -15.34 24.66 3.13
CA LYS A 188 -15.93 25.93 3.53
C LYS A 188 -14.85 27.00 3.69
N ALA A 189 -15.18 28.24 3.29
CA ALA A 189 -14.26 29.38 3.45
C ALA A 189 -13.89 29.63 4.92
N GLU A 190 -14.87 29.48 5.82
CA GLU A 190 -14.68 29.65 7.26
C GLU A 190 -13.69 28.61 7.87
N ASP A 191 -13.70 27.36 7.36
CA ASP A 191 -12.76 26.34 7.82
C ASP A 191 -11.34 26.64 7.33
N ILE A 192 -11.19 27.14 6.10
CA ILE A 192 -9.89 27.60 5.56
C ILE A 192 -9.36 28.79 6.38
N GLU A 193 -10.20 29.81 6.68
CA GLU A 193 -9.79 30.94 7.50
C GLU A 193 -9.38 30.53 8.93
N THR A 194 -10.07 29.53 9.50
CA THR A 194 -9.71 28.96 10.80
C THR A 194 -8.35 28.27 10.72
N ALA A 195 -8.12 27.47 9.66
CA ALA A 195 -6.84 26.80 9.44
C ALA A 195 -5.69 27.81 9.29
N VAL A 196 -5.87 28.86 8.48
CA VAL A 196 -4.87 29.95 8.33
C VAL A 196 -4.52 30.56 9.68
N LYS A 197 -5.52 30.97 10.47
CA LYS A 197 -5.28 31.57 11.79
C LYS A 197 -4.55 30.65 12.76
N MET A 198 -4.87 29.34 12.73
CA MET A 198 -4.17 28.36 13.58
C MET A 198 -2.71 28.22 13.18
N ILE A 199 -2.43 28.16 11.86
CA ILE A 199 -1.08 28.03 11.32
C ILE A 199 -0.25 29.29 11.64
N GLU A 200 -0.78 30.49 11.38
CA GLU A 200 -0.08 31.74 11.65
C GLU A 200 0.21 31.97 13.15
N ALA A 201 -0.62 31.45 14.04
CA ALA A 201 -0.43 31.56 15.49
C ALA A 201 0.57 30.56 16.08
N SER A 202 0.93 29.53 15.33
CA SER A 202 1.84 28.46 15.78
C SER A 202 3.30 28.93 15.78
N LYS A 203 4.05 28.48 16.78
CA LYS A 203 5.50 28.69 16.89
C LYS A 203 6.30 27.41 16.65
N LYS A 204 5.64 26.26 16.81
CA LYS A 204 6.22 24.92 16.65
C LYS A 204 5.30 24.05 15.78
N PRO A 205 4.99 24.46 14.52
CA PRO A 205 4.15 23.66 13.64
C PRO A 205 4.84 22.37 13.25
N TYR A 206 4.05 21.31 13.08
CA TYR A 206 4.53 20.02 12.58
C TYR A 206 3.54 19.45 11.57
N VAL A 207 4.01 19.03 10.40
CA VAL A 207 3.17 18.44 9.36
C VAL A 207 3.25 16.91 9.41
N PHE A 208 2.09 16.26 9.44
CA PHE A 208 1.96 14.81 9.43
C PHE A 208 1.17 14.36 8.21
N VAL A 209 1.83 13.58 7.32
CA VAL A 209 1.31 13.27 5.99
C VAL A 209 0.93 11.80 5.86
N GLY A 210 -0.25 11.55 5.29
CA GLY A 210 -0.73 10.20 5.01
C GLY A 210 -0.99 9.91 3.53
N GLY A 211 -1.48 8.70 3.27
CA GLY A 211 -1.78 8.21 1.92
C GLY A 211 -2.82 9.03 1.15
N GLY A 212 -3.65 9.82 1.85
CA GLY A 212 -4.62 10.71 1.21
C GLY A 212 -3.96 11.79 0.35
N ALA A 213 -2.76 12.27 0.72
CA ALA A 213 -1.98 13.20 -0.10
C ALA A 213 -1.55 12.56 -1.43
N ILE A 214 -1.13 11.28 -1.41
CA ILE A 214 -0.78 10.52 -2.63
C ILE A 214 -2.03 10.26 -3.48
N ALA A 215 -3.13 9.84 -2.87
CA ALA A 215 -4.38 9.56 -3.57
C ALA A 215 -4.96 10.80 -4.27
N SER A 216 -4.81 11.96 -3.65
CA SER A 216 -5.21 13.27 -4.19
C SER A 216 -4.24 13.81 -5.27
N GLY A 217 -2.99 13.29 -5.35
CA GLY A 217 -1.93 13.86 -6.19
C GLY A 217 -1.56 15.28 -5.75
N ALA A 218 -1.35 15.46 -4.44
CA ALA A 218 -1.12 16.74 -3.80
C ALA A 218 0.36 17.03 -3.48
N ASP A 219 1.27 16.24 -4.01
CA ASP A 219 2.71 16.28 -3.72
C ASP A 219 3.33 17.67 -3.97
N ALA A 220 3.03 18.31 -5.10
CA ALA A 220 3.52 19.65 -5.41
C ALA A 220 2.97 20.71 -4.43
N GLN A 221 1.66 20.68 -4.15
CA GLN A 221 1.01 21.59 -3.22
C GLN A 221 1.47 21.38 -1.79
N LEU A 222 1.72 20.13 -1.40
CA LEU A 222 2.26 19.77 -0.10
C LEU A 222 3.69 20.31 0.07
N ASN A 223 4.52 20.13 -0.95
CA ASN A 223 5.89 20.66 -0.94
C ASN A 223 5.89 22.18 -0.77
N GLU A 224 5.08 22.91 -1.56
CA GLU A 224 4.92 24.36 -1.41
C GLU A 224 4.43 24.73 -0.03
N PHE A 225 3.40 24.05 0.48
CA PHE A 225 2.81 24.31 1.80
C PHE A 225 3.83 24.17 2.92
N VAL A 226 4.57 23.06 2.95
CA VAL A 226 5.56 22.77 3.98
C VAL A 226 6.66 23.82 4.02
N HIS A 227 7.21 24.20 2.85
CA HIS A 227 8.24 25.22 2.77
C HIS A 227 7.70 26.64 3.07
N LYS A 228 6.44 26.90 2.75
CA LYS A 228 5.80 28.18 3.05
C LYS A 228 5.58 28.38 4.55
N ILE A 229 5.15 27.34 5.24
CA ILE A 229 4.99 27.41 6.71
C ILE A 229 6.27 27.08 7.46
N ASP A 230 7.36 26.69 6.76
CA ASP A 230 8.68 26.39 7.31
C ASP A 230 8.61 25.37 8.46
N SER A 231 8.09 24.16 8.18
CA SER A 231 7.73 23.17 9.19
C SER A 231 8.44 21.82 8.98
N PRO A 232 8.88 21.16 10.05
CA PRO A 232 9.26 19.74 9.97
C PRO A 232 8.10 18.87 9.50
N VAL A 233 8.42 17.76 8.80
CA VAL A 233 7.45 16.82 8.23
C VAL A 233 7.78 15.39 8.63
N ALA A 234 6.75 14.67 9.10
CA ALA A 234 6.78 13.21 9.20
C ALA A 234 5.67 12.59 8.36
N ASP A 235 5.84 11.34 7.99
CA ASP A 235 4.82 10.60 7.25
C ASP A 235 4.29 9.36 8.00
N THR A 236 3.15 8.85 7.51
CA THR A 236 2.73 7.49 7.80
C THR A 236 3.43 6.52 6.84
N LEU A 237 3.38 5.21 7.15
CA LEU A 237 3.80 4.18 6.20
C LEU A 237 3.15 4.37 4.81
N MET A 238 1.85 4.70 4.77
CA MET A 238 1.11 4.92 3.52
C MET A 238 1.35 6.30 2.89
N GLY A 239 1.97 7.23 3.62
CA GLY A 239 2.31 8.58 3.15
C GLY A 239 3.70 8.67 2.52
N LYS A 240 4.48 7.60 2.54
CA LYS A 240 5.84 7.56 2.00
C LYS A 240 5.90 8.06 0.55
N GLY A 241 6.76 9.04 0.31
CA GLY A 241 6.93 9.67 -0.99
C GLY A 241 5.92 10.77 -1.32
N ALA A 242 4.92 11.04 -0.48
CA ALA A 242 4.07 12.22 -0.63
C ALA A 242 4.85 13.52 -0.45
N PHE A 243 5.82 13.50 0.44
CA PHE A 243 6.86 14.50 0.60
C PHE A 243 8.22 13.84 0.33
N ASN A 244 9.15 14.60 -0.26
CA ASN A 244 10.45 14.05 -0.65
C ASN A 244 11.27 13.63 0.58
N GLY A 245 11.59 12.34 0.71
CA GLY A 245 12.36 11.78 1.81
C GLY A 245 13.82 12.21 1.89
N THR A 246 14.31 13.01 0.92
CA THR A 246 15.65 13.62 0.96
C THR A 246 15.63 15.11 1.29
N ASP A 247 14.44 15.68 1.50
CA ASP A 247 14.29 17.09 1.86
C ASP A 247 14.78 17.34 3.30
N PRO A 248 15.47 18.47 3.56
CA PRO A 248 15.98 18.79 4.90
C PRO A 248 14.91 18.95 5.99
N LEU A 249 13.63 19.18 5.63
CA LEU A 249 12.52 19.28 6.56
C LEU A 249 11.89 17.92 6.90
N TYR A 250 12.25 16.87 6.15
CA TYR A 250 11.73 15.54 6.37
C TYR A 250 12.46 14.85 7.53
N THR A 251 11.71 14.34 8.50
CA THR A 251 12.25 13.74 9.74
C THR A 251 12.08 12.23 9.83
N GLY A 252 11.41 11.63 8.86
CA GLY A 252 11.12 10.19 8.82
C GLY A 252 9.67 9.83 9.12
N MET A 253 9.44 8.54 9.35
CA MET A 253 8.12 8.02 9.69
C MET A 253 7.76 8.33 11.16
N LEU A 254 6.46 8.55 11.43
CA LEU A 254 5.92 8.73 12.78
C LEU A 254 5.31 7.41 13.31
N GLY A 255 5.43 7.19 14.61
CA GLY A 255 4.72 6.12 15.33
C GLY A 255 5.62 5.00 15.84
N MET A 256 5.07 3.77 15.92
CA MET A 256 5.69 2.63 16.59
C MET A 256 7.11 2.30 16.11
N HIS A 257 7.37 2.36 14.82
CA HIS A 257 8.69 2.19 14.20
C HIS A 257 9.17 3.47 13.50
N GLY A 258 8.66 4.61 13.96
CA GLY A 258 9.09 5.93 13.51
C GLY A 258 10.45 6.31 14.06
N THR A 259 11.06 7.34 13.49
CA THR A 259 12.31 7.91 14.01
C THR A 259 12.09 8.56 15.38
N LYS A 260 13.10 8.57 16.23
CA LYS A 260 13.05 9.30 17.51
C LYS A 260 12.81 10.80 17.26
N ALA A 261 13.38 11.37 16.19
CA ALA A 261 13.18 12.77 15.81
C ALA A 261 11.70 13.10 15.50
N SER A 262 11.02 12.26 14.69
CA SER A 262 9.60 12.44 14.39
C SER A 262 8.72 12.30 15.63
N ASN A 263 8.97 11.27 16.44
CA ASN A 263 8.19 10.99 17.66
C ASN A 263 8.35 12.09 18.72
N TYR A 264 9.56 12.59 18.94
CA TYR A 264 9.82 13.69 19.86
C TYR A 264 9.29 15.02 19.31
N GLY A 265 9.53 15.31 18.02
CA GLY A 265 9.03 16.51 17.38
C GLY A 265 7.50 16.65 17.49
N VAL A 266 6.75 15.59 17.16
CA VAL A 266 5.28 15.59 17.33
C VAL A 266 4.87 15.69 18.80
N SER A 267 5.63 15.14 19.72
CA SER A 267 5.33 15.26 21.16
C SER A 267 5.56 16.67 21.73
N GLN A 268 6.39 17.49 21.07
CA GLN A 268 6.76 18.84 21.51
C GLN A 268 6.15 19.97 20.67
N CYS A 269 5.49 19.66 19.54
CA CYS A 269 4.86 20.68 18.70
C CYS A 269 3.67 21.36 19.42
N ASP A 270 3.33 22.57 18.97
CA ASP A 270 2.15 23.31 19.44
C ASP A 270 0.97 23.24 18.46
N LEU A 271 1.26 22.86 17.20
CA LEU A 271 0.27 22.60 16.17
C LEU A 271 0.69 21.37 15.35
N LEU A 272 -0.18 20.37 15.29
CA LEU A 272 -0.04 19.23 14.38
C LEU A 272 -1.00 19.39 13.21
N VAL A 273 -0.45 19.63 12.00
CA VAL A 273 -1.23 19.70 10.75
C VAL A 273 -1.24 18.32 10.09
N VAL A 274 -2.40 17.70 10.04
CA VAL A 274 -2.60 16.33 9.56
C VAL A 274 -3.16 16.34 8.15
N VAL A 275 -2.39 15.85 7.19
CA VAL A 275 -2.70 15.97 5.76
C VAL A 275 -3.02 14.59 5.19
N GLY A 276 -4.31 14.28 5.03
CA GLY A 276 -4.78 13.02 4.45
C GLY A 276 -4.28 11.77 5.19
N ALA A 277 -4.19 11.86 6.52
CA ALA A 277 -3.73 10.77 7.38
C ALA A 277 -4.82 10.37 8.37
N ARG A 278 -5.01 9.04 8.53
CA ARG A 278 -5.79 8.47 9.62
C ARG A 278 -4.90 8.34 10.86
N PHE A 279 -5.48 8.52 12.02
CA PHE A 279 -4.80 8.17 13.26
C PHE A 279 -4.96 6.67 13.53
N SER A 280 -3.96 5.89 13.12
CA SER A 280 -3.87 4.45 13.43
C SER A 280 -3.25 4.25 14.81
N ASP A 281 -3.62 3.15 15.48
CA ASP A 281 -3.00 2.72 16.74
C ASP A 281 -1.48 2.56 16.66
N ARG A 282 -0.97 2.20 15.48
CA ARG A 282 0.47 2.13 15.19
C ARG A 282 1.15 3.50 15.13
N VAL A 283 0.38 4.57 14.94
CA VAL A 283 0.88 5.95 14.90
C VAL A 283 0.81 6.61 16.27
N TYR A 284 -0.36 6.59 16.92
CA TYR A 284 -0.52 7.34 18.17
C TYR A 284 -0.05 6.60 19.42
N GLY A 285 0.07 5.27 19.41
CA GLY A 285 0.41 4.46 20.57
C GLY A 285 -0.59 4.65 21.73
N ASN A 286 -0.39 5.69 22.54
CA ASN A 286 -1.33 6.09 23.59
C ASN A 286 -2.11 7.33 23.19
N ALA A 287 -3.39 7.18 22.83
CA ALA A 287 -4.23 8.27 22.34
C ALA A 287 -4.37 9.47 23.30
N LYS A 288 -4.31 9.24 24.63
CA LYS A 288 -4.42 10.31 25.62
C LYS A 288 -3.14 11.16 25.75
N LYS A 289 -2.01 10.61 25.33
CA LYS A 289 -0.70 11.26 25.44
C LYS A 289 -0.15 11.67 24.07
N PHE A 290 -0.85 11.37 22.97
CA PHE A 290 -0.43 11.71 21.62
C PHE A 290 -0.60 13.20 21.38
N ALA A 291 0.49 13.88 21.00
CA ALA A 291 0.51 15.33 20.71
C ALA A 291 -0.24 16.18 21.76
N ALA A 292 -0.08 15.82 23.06
CA ALA A 292 -0.89 16.37 24.16
C ALA A 292 -0.75 17.89 24.35
N ASN A 293 0.34 18.47 23.84
CA ASN A 293 0.62 19.91 23.93
C ASN A 293 0.18 20.68 22.67
N ALA A 294 -0.23 19.98 21.62
CA ALA A 294 -0.56 20.55 20.32
C ALA A 294 -2.07 20.72 20.12
N LYS A 295 -2.44 21.77 19.39
CA LYS A 295 -3.72 21.77 18.66
C LYS A 295 -3.60 20.87 17.44
N ILE A 296 -4.69 20.21 17.06
CA ILE A 296 -4.73 19.29 15.91
C ILE A 296 -5.64 19.86 14.84
N LEU A 297 -5.06 20.13 13.66
CA LEU A 297 -5.74 20.59 12.46
C LEU A 297 -5.70 19.48 11.41
N GLN A 298 -6.85 18.91 11.03
CA GLN A 298 -6.92 17.75 10.14
C GLN A 298 -7.59 18.07 8.80
N PHE A 299 -6.96 17.67 7.70
CA PHE A 299 -7.50 17.74 6.35
C PHE A 299 -7.79 16.33 5.85
N ASP A 300 -9.05 16.03 5.52
CA ASP A 300 -9.44 14.71 5.06
C ASP A 300 -10.64 14.79 4.09
N VAL A 301 -10.70 13.87 3.14
CA VAL A 301 -11.84 13.73 2.23
C VAL A 301 -13.03 13.02 2.88
N ASP A 302 -12.75 12.20 3.90
CA ASP A 302 -13.73 11.39 4.61
C ASP A 302 -14.09 11.99 5.98
N PRO A 303 -15.28 12.58 6.14
CA PRO A 303 -15.69 13.16 7.42
C PRO A 303 -15.76 12.14 8.56
N ALA A 304 -15.86 10.83 8.26
CA ALA A 304 -15.91 9.79 9.28
C ALA A 304 -14.56 9.57 10.00
N GLU A 305 -13.46 10.05 9.43
CA GLU A 305 -12.15 9.99 10.08
C GLU A 305 -11.91 11.11 11.11
N ILE A 306 -12.72 12.18 11.06
CA ILE A 306 -12.60 13.30 11.99
C ILE A 306 -13.11 12.90 13.37
N ASN A 307 -12.30 13.16 14.41
CA ASN A 307 -12.59 12.82 15.81
C ASN A 307 -12.78 11.31 16.09
N LYS A 308 -12.38 10.43 15.16
CA LYS A 308 -12.59 8.99 15.32
C LYS A 308 -11.70 8.38 16.39
N ASN A 309 -10.41 8.63 16.33
CA ASN A 309 -9.41 8.06 17.26
C ASN A 309 -8.74 9.15 18.11
N ILE A 310 -8.47 10.29 17.52
CA ILE A 310 -7.87 11.46 18.16
C ILE A 310 -8.81 12.64 17.96
N LYS A 311 -9.05 13.43 19.02
CA LYS A 311 -9.86 14.63 18.94
C LYS A 311 -9.11 15.72 18.19
N THR A 312 -9.75 16.34 17.21
CA THR A 312 -9.22 17.47 16.45
C THR A 312 -9.78 18.80 16.97
N ASP A 313 -8.99 19.87 16.90
CA ASP A 313 -9.42 21.22 17.26
C ASP A 313 -10.10 21.92 16.09
N ALA A 314 -9.64 21.64 14.87
CA ALA A 314 -10.29 22.10 13.64
C ALA A 314 -10.06 21.09 12.49
N SER A 315 -10.93 21.12 11.48
CA SER A 315 -10.78 20.27 10.30
C SER A 315 -11.27 20.97 9.04
N VAL A 316 -10.71 20.60 7.89
CA VAL A 316 -11.23 20.96 6.57
C VAL A 316 -11.58 19.70 5.82
N ILE A 317 -12.83 19.53 5.44
CA ILE A 317 -13.32 18.35 4.72
C ILE A 317 -13.30 18.61 3.23
N GLY A 318 -12.58 17.77 2.47
CA GLY A 318 -12.52 17.84 1.02
C GLY A 318 -11.24 17.25 0.45
N ASP A 319 -11.05 17.47 -0.85
CA ASP A 319 -9.84 17.02 -1.55
C ASP A 319 -8.61 17.79 -1.04
N VAL A 320 -7.62 17.04 -0.55
CA VAL A 320 -6.41 17.59 0.09
C VAL A 320 -5.63 18.51 -0.84
N LYS A 321 -5.54 18.19 -2.13
CA LYS A 321 -4.86 19.05 -3.10
C LYS A 321 -5.49 20.44 -3.16
N VAL A 322 -6.81 20.50 -3.25
CA VAL A 322 -7.55 21.77 -3.33
C VAL A 322 -7.48 22.54 -2.00
N ILE A 323 -7.50 21.83 -0.87
CA ILE A 323 -7.30 22.46 0.46
C ILE A 323 -5.94 23.13 0.52
N LEU A 324 -4.87 22.43 0.15
CA LEU A 324 -3.51 22.96 0.15
C LEU A 324 -3.34 24.13 -0.84
N GLU A 325 -3.93 24.06 -2.03
CA GLU A 325 -3.95 25.18 -2.99
C GLU A 325 -4.52 26.46 -2.33
N LYS A 326 -5.69 26.36 -1.69
CA LYS A 326 -6.34 27.49 -1.01
C LYS A 326 -5.54 28.02 0.17
N LEU A 327 -4.85 27.17 0.91
CA LEU A 327 -3.97 27.58 2.01
C LEU A 327 -2.71 28.26 1.48
N ASN A 328 -2.10 27.73 0.43
CA ASN A 328 -0.91 28.32 -0.19
C ASN A 328 -1.17 29.72 -0.77
N GLU A 329 -2.39 29.99 -1.28
CA GLU A 329 -2.79 31.31 -1.73
C GLU A 329 -2.89 32.35 -0.59
N LYS A 330 -3.23 31.92 0.63
CA LYS A 330 -3.52 32.81 1.77
C LYS A 330 -2.38 32.98 2.75
N LEU A 331 -1.59 31.94 2.96
CA LEU A 331 -0.52 31.94 3.94
C LEU A 331 0.68 32.78 3.48
N PRO A 332 1.28 33.59 4.36
CA PRO A 332 2.56 34.22 4.08
C PRO A 332 3.72 33.23 4.18
N GLN A 333 4.90 33.62 3.71
CA GLN A 333 6.13 32.91 4.04
C GLN A 333 6.43 33.07 5.52
N MET A 334 6.58 31.95 6.22
CA MET A 334 6.87 31.90 7.65
C MET A 334 8.33 31.51 7.89
N ASN A 335 8.78 31.62 9.14
CA ASN A 335 10.12 31.21 9.56
C ASN A 335 10.04 30.57 10.95
N HIS A 336 10.45 29.31 11.05
CA HIS A 336 10.50 28.55 12.29
C HIS A 336 11.89 27.92 12.52
N ASN A 337 12.96 28.58 12.11
CA ASN A 337 14.34 28.06 12.17
C ASN A 337 14.75 27.55 13.55
N GLU A 338 14.32 28.19 14.63
CA GLU A 338 14.61 27.74 16.01
C GLU A 338 13.98 26.36 16.27
N TRP A 339 12.73 26.19 15.84
CA TRP A 339 12.02 24.94 15.98
C TRP A 339 12.61 23.82 15.10
N ILE A 340 12.93 24.13 13.85
CA ILE A 340 13.61 23.19 12.94
C ILE A 340 14.95 22.75 13.52
N THR A 341 15.73 23.69 14.10
CA THR A 341 17.00 23.38 14.75
C THR A 341 16.80 22.47 15.95
N GLU A 342 15.76 22.72 16.77
CA GLU A 342 15.41 21.85 17.90
C GLU A 342 15.09 20.42 17.42
N VAL A 343 14.27 20.26 16.37
CA VAL A 343 13.93 18.93 15.84
C VAL A 343 15.16 18.24 15.23
N LYS A 344 16.02 18.96 14.53
CA LYS A 344 17.29 18.41 14.00
C LYS A 344 18.23 17.94 15.12
N SER A 345 18.23 18.62 16.26
CA SER A 345 19.03 18.15 17.40
C SER A 345 18.58 16.78 17.92
N TYR A 346 17.30 16.42 17.78
CA TYR A 346 16.82 15.08 18.11
C TYR A 346 17.34 14.03 17.12
N GLU A 347 17.42 14.36 15.82
CA GLU A 347 17.98 13.49 14.80
C GLU A 347 19.48 13.26 15.01
N GLU A 348 20.23 14.33 15.31
CA GLU A 348 21.67 14.26 15.61
C GLU A 348 21.97 13.45 16.88
N ALA A 349 21.12 13.59 17.90
CA ALA A 349 21.27 12.84 19.16
C ALA A 349 20.89 11.36 19.01
N HIS A 350 20.02 11.03 18.05
CA HIS A 350 19.47 9.68 17.86
C HIS A 350 19.48 9.28 16.38
N PRO A 351 20.64 9.20 15.73
CA PRO A 351 20.71 8.84 14.32
C PRO A 351 20.23 7.40 14.10
N MET A 352 19.65 7.16 12.93
CA MET A 352 19.33 5.81 12.49
C MET A 352 20.64 5.08 12.16
N THR A 353 20.96 4.04 12.91
CA THR A 353 22.21 3.27 12.76
C THR A 353 21.95 1.77 12.69
N TYR A 354 22.89 1.04 12.13
CA TYR A 354 22.92 -0.42 12.09
C TYR A 354 24.37 -0.92 12.03
N HIS A 355 24.59 -2.21 12.27
CA HIS A 355 25.93 -2.82 12.27
C HIS A 355 26.53 -2.82 10.85
N LYS A 356 27.59 -2.05 10.66
CA LYS A 356 28.32 -1.95 9.37
C LYS A 356 29.18 -3.19 9.13
N GLY A 357 29.31 -3.58 7.84
CA GLY A 357 30.15 -4.71 7.42
C GLY A 357 29.52 -6.09 7.58
N VAL A 358 28.27 -6.15 8.03
CA VAL A 358 27.47 -7.38 8.12
C VAL A 358 26.22 -7.20 7.24
N LEU A 359 25.79 -8.27 6.59
CA LEU A 359 24.56 -8.26 5.81
C LEU A 359 23.37 -8.22 6.77
N THR A 360 22.67 -7.08 6.79
CA THR A 360 21.52 -6.80 7.66
C THR A 360 20.35 -6.28 6.84
N GLY A 361 19.13 -6.28 7.42
CA GLY A 361 17.96 -5.70 6.75
C GLY A 361 18.18 -4.25 6.31
N PRO A 362 18.64 -3.34 7.16
CA PRO A 362 18.99 -1.96 6.77
C PRO A 362 19.99 -1.86 5.64
N TYR A 363 21.09 -2.65 5.68
CA TYR A 363 22.09 -2.67 4.61
C TYR A 363 21.48 -3.01 3.25
N ILE A 364 20.68 -4.07 3.22
CA ILE A 364 19.94 -4.51 2.01
C ILE A 364 19.18 -3.35 1.39
N ILE A 365 18.41 -2.62 2.20
CA ILE A 365 17.56 -1.52 1.73
C ILE A 365 18.38 -0.33 1.23
N GLU A 366 19.45 0.06 1.97
CA GLU A 366 20.32 1.15 1.54
C GLU A 366 21.01 0.82 0.21
N LYS A 367 21.47 -0.43 0.01
CA LYS A 367 22.10 -0.84 -1.25
C LYS A 367 21.14 -0.86 -2.42
N ILE A 368 19.89 -1.27 -2.22
CA ILE A 368 18.87 -1.16 -3.26
C ILE A 368 18.61 0.32 -3.60
N TYR A 369 18.55 1.21 -2.58
CA TYR A 369 18.41 2.65 -2.81
C TYR A 369 19.58 3.21 -3.63
N GLU A 370 20.84 2.86 -3.27
CA GLU A 370 22.04 3.28 -3.98
C GLU A 370 22.04 2.76 -5.44
N ALA A 371 21.81 1.46 -5.64
CA ALA A 371 21.82 0.82 -6.94
C ALA A 371 20.74 1.36 -7.90
N THR A 372 19.64 1.82 -7.36
CA THR A 372 18.51 2.39 -8.13
C THR A 372 18.52 3.90 -8.15
N HIS A 373 19.45 4.56 -7.50
CA HIS A 373 19.46 6.00 -7.26
C HIS A 373 18.16 6.53 -6.65
N GLY A 374 17.45 5.67 -5.89
CA GLY A 374 16.15 5.96 -5.30
C GLY A 374 15.00 6.11 -6.31
N ASP A 375 15.12 5.56 -7.52
CA ASP A 375 14.11 5.67 -8.58
C ASP A 375 13.38 4.34 -8.86
N ALA A 376 13.45 3.37 -7.96
CA ALA A 376 12.68 2.13 -8.08
C ALA A 376 11.30 2.23 -7.41
N ILE A 377 10.41 1.33 -7.80
CA ILE A 377 9.21 0.99 -7.06
C ILE A 377 9.58 -0.14 -6.09
N ILE A 378 9.29 0.07 -4.83
CA ILE A 378 9.52 -0.89 -3.76
C ILE A 378 8.16 -1.44 -3.33
N SER A 379 7.90 -2.69 -3.63
CA SER A 379 6.83 -3.46 -3.00
C SER A 379 7.37 -4.14 -1.75
N THR A 380 6.57 -4.31 -0.73
CA THR A 380 6.99 -5.05 0.46
C THR A 380 5.95 -6.07 0.89
N GLU A 381 6.42 -7.16 1.43
CA GLU A 381 5.65 -8.01 2.31
C GLU A 381 5.51 -7.37 3.70
N VAL A 382 4.98 -8.09 4.70
CA VAL A 382 4.69 -7.54 6.04
C VAL A 382 5.58 -8.19 7.09
N GLY A 383 6.36 -7.36 7.80
CA GLY A 383 7.27 -7.80 8.86
C GLY A 383 8.40 -6.80 9.11
N GLN A 384 9.53 -7.29 9.61
CA GLN A 384 10.73 -6.47 9.86
C GLN A 384 11.23 -5.82 8.57
N HIS A 385 11.30 -6.58 7.48
CA HIS A 385 11.70 -6.13 6.15
C HIS A 385 10.86 -4.95 5.63
N GLN A 386 9.55 -4.93 5.92
CA GLN A 386 8.66 -3.81 5.62
C GLN A 386 9.09 -2.54 6.38
N MET A 387 9.40 -2.68 7.65
CA MET A 387 9.82 -1.55 8.48
C MET A 387 11.19 -1.04 8.07
N TRP A 388 12.15 -1.91 7.79
CA TRP A 388 13.45 -1.49 7.25
C TRP A 388 13.29 -0.78 5.90
N ALA A 389 12.45 -1.28 5.00
CA ALA A 389 12.15 -0.60 3.74
C ALA A 389 11.53 0.80 3.97
N ALA A 390 10.65 0.94 4.97
CA ALA A 390 10.06 2.23 5.33
C ALA A 390 11.05 3.19 5.99
N GLN A 391 12.04 2.68 6.72
CA GLN A 391 13.01 3.49 7.46
C GLN A 391 14.23 3.91 6.62
N TYR A 392 14.76 3.02 5.78
CA TYR A 392 16.07 3.19 5.14
C TYR A 392 15.99 3.49 3.63
N TYR A 393 14.86 3.22 2.94
CA TYR A 393 14.68 3.66 1.57
C TYR A 393 14.12 5.09 1.56
N LYS A 394 14.84 6.02 0.95
CA LYS A 394 14.42 7.44 0.87
C LYS A 394 13.53 7.65 -0.34
N TYR A 395 12.22 7.53 -0.13
CA TYR A 395 11.21 7.72 -1.18
C TYR A 395 11.17 9.19 -1.63
N LYS A 396 11.41 9.45 -2.91
CA LYS A 396 11.52 10.80 -3.47
C LYS A 396 10.21 11.30 -4.11
N ALA A 397 9.33 10.38 -4.46
CA ALA A 397 8.11 10.65 -5.20
C ALA A 397 6.96 9.75 -4.74
N PRO A 398 5.70 10.19 -4.94
CA PRO A 398 4.53 9.37 -4.66
C PRO A 398 4.53 8.07 -5.49
N ARG A 399 3.88 7.03 -4.97
CA ARG A 399 3.69 5.72 -5.63
C ARG A 399 4.97 4.89 -5.80
N GLN A 400 6.04 5.22 -5.07
CA GLN A 400 7.25 4.40 -5.02
C GLN A 400 7.18 3.28 -3.97
N LEU A 401 6.36 3.40 -2.92
CA LEU A 401 6.12 2.34 -1.94
C LEU A 401 4.76 1.70 -2.15
N LEU A 402 4.74 0.37 -2.31
CA LEU A 402 3.54 -0.46 -2.34
C LEU A 402 3.60 -1.45 -1.18
N THR A 403 2.65 -1.34 -0.25
CA THR A 403 2.67 -2.16 0.96
C THR A 403 1.28 -2.30 1.55
N SER A 404 1.01 -3.38 2.26
CA SER A 404 -0.23 -3.57 3.02
C SER A 404 -0.09 -2.94 4.40
N GLY A 405 -0.43 -1.66 4.50
CA GLY A 405 -0.26 -0.89 5.74
C GLY A 405 -1.40 -1.07 6.73
N GLY A 406 -2.64 -1.14 6.26
CA GLY A 406 -3.82 -1.22 7.12
C GLY A 406 -4.17 -2.64 7.56
N LEU A 407 -4.19 -3.61 6.65
CA LEU A 407 -4.51 -5.01 6.96
C LEU A 407 -3.28 -5.81 7.43
N GLY A 408 -2.08 -5.46 6.95
CA GLY A 408 -0.86 -6.17 7.30
C GLY A 408 -0.77 -7.57 6.66
N THR A 409 -1.08 -7.66 5.37
CA THR A 409 -1.20 -8.92 4.63
C THR A 409 0.17 -9.48 4.27
N MET A 410 0.60 -10.54 4.95
CA MET A 410 1.70 -11.37 4.50
C MET A 410 1.30 -12.09 3.19
N GLY A 411 2.20 -12.14 2.21
CA GLY A 411 1.92 -12.68 0.86
C GLY A 411 1.38 -11.65 -0.14
N TYR A 412 1.36 -10.36 0.22
CA TYR A 412 0.90 -9.26 -0.63
C TYR A 412 1.91 -8.85 -1.71
N GLY A 413 3.20 -8.78 -1.32
CA GLY A 413 4.20 -7.98 -2.02
C GLY A 413 4.53 -8.46 -3.42
N LEU A 414 4.72 -9.77 -3.64
CA LEU A 414 5.08 -10.33 -4.96
C LEU A 414 3.97 -10.09 -6.00
N GLY A 415 2.71 -10.34 -5.64
CA GLY A 415 1.58 -10.03 -6.52
C GLY A 415 1.53 -8.54 -6.86
N ALA A 416 1.68 -7.67 -5.87
CA ALA A 416 1.70 -6.22 -6.06
C ALA A 416 2.88 -5.76 -6.94
N ALA A 417 4.07 -6.37 -6.79
CA ALA A 417 5.23 -6.10 -7.64
C ALA A 417 4.98 -6.46 -9.10
N ILE A 418 4.36 -7.61 -9.37
CA ILE A 418 3.94 -8.02 -10.71
C ILE A 418 2.98 -6.99 -11.31
N GLY A 419 1.96 -6.59 -10.56
CA GLY A 419 1.01 -5.56 -10.98
C GLY A 419 1.67 -4.22 -11.27
N ALA A 420 2.57 -3.78 -10.39
CA ALA A 420 3.33 -2.55 -10.55
C ALA A 420 4.23 -2.57 -11.79
N LYS A 421 4.91 -3.69 -12.05
CA LYS A 421 5.78 -3.82 -13.23
C LYS A 421 4.98 -3.84 -14.54
N MET A 422 3.80 -4.45 -14.54
CA MET A 422 2.88 -4.37 -15.69
C MET A 422 2.42 -2.93 -15.95
N ALA A 423 2.17 -2.17 -14.88
CA ALA A 423 1.73 -0.78 -14.93
C ALA A 423 2.86 0.21 -15.32
N ARG A 424 4.08 -0.05 -14.87
CA ARG A 424 5.25 0.82 -15.00
C ARG A 424 6.44 0.03 -15.56
N LYS A 425 6.35 -0.30 -16.84
CA LYS A 425 7.39 -1.04 -17.56
C LYS A 425 8.74 -0.30 -17.57
N ASP A 426 8.70 1.01 -17.44
CA ASP A 426 9.84 1.93 -17.38
C ASP A 426 10.62 1.90 -16.06
N LYS A 427 10.05 1.36 -14.98
CA LYS A 427 10.66 1.35 -13.65
C LYS A 427 11.24 -0.01 -13.27
N LEU A 428 12.31 0.00 -12.50
CA LEU A 428 12.73 -1.16 -11.72
C LEU A 428 11.71 -1.40 -10.61
N VAL A 429 11.38 -2.65 -10.36
CA VAL A 429 10.44 -3.05 -9.31
C VAL A 429 11.11 -4.13 -8.45
N PHE A 430 11.28 -3.80 -7.18
CA PHE A 430 11.75 -4.74 -6.16
C PHE A 430 10.58 -5.13 -5.25
N ASN A 431 10.51 -6.40 -4.89
CA ASN A 431 9.72 -6.83 -3.74
C ASN A 431 10.66 -7.19 -2.58
N ILE A 432 10.41 -6.65 -1.40
CA ILE A 432 11.18 -6.93 -0.20
C ILE A 432 10.34 -7.84 0.68
N ALA A 433 10.73 -9.08 0.80
CA ALA A 433 10.00 -10.11 1.54
C ALA A 433 10.80 -10.65 2.73
N GLY A 434 10.12 -11.14 3.73
CA GLY A 434 10.69 -12.10 4.66
C GLY A 434 10.46 -13.53 4.17
N ASP A 435 11.27 -14.46 4.62
CA ASP A 435 11.15 -15.89 4.29
C ASP A 435 9.78 -16.47 4.63
N GLY A 436 9.20 -16.07 5.75
CA GLY A 436 7.83 -16.47 6.13
C GLY A 436 6.75 -15.94 5.19
N CYS A 437 6.94 -14.71 4.65
CA CYS A 437 5.98 -14.11 3.72
C CYS A 437 6.09 -14.70 2.31
N PHE A 438 7.32 -14.81 1.81
CA PHE A 438 7.58 -15.34 0.45
C PHE A 438 6.97 -16.73 0.24
N ARG A 439 6.98 -17.58 1.27
CA ARG A 439 6.35 -18.92 1.23
C ARG A 439 4.87 -18.90 0.90
N MET A 440 4.15 -17.82 1.23
CA MET A 440 2.70 -17.76 1.06
C MET A 440 2.28 -17.62 -0.40
N ASN A 441 3.10 -16.92 -1.22
CA ASN A 441 2.77 -16.62 -2.62
C ASN A 441 3.95 -16.81 -3.60
N MET A 442 4.97 -17.57 -3.24
CA MET A 442 6.15 -17.82 -4.10
C MET A 442 5.78 -18.48 -5.45
N ASN A 443 4.62 -19.12 -5.55
CA ASN A 443 4.08 -19.65 -6.79
C ASN A 443 3.86 -18.56 -7.86
N GLU A 444 3.72 -17.30 -7.49
CA GLU A 444 3.58 -16.19 -8.44
C GLU A 444 4.90 -15.87 -9.17
N ILE A 445 6.02 -16.43 -8.75
CA ILE A 445 7.26 -16.43 -9.57
C ILE A 445 6.99 -17.08 -10.93
N ALA A 446 6.19 -18.19 -10.98
CA ALA A 446 5.78 -18.81 -12.23
C ALA A 446 4.93 -17.87 -13.11
N THR A 447 4.15 -16.97 -12.50
CA THR A 447 3.43 -15.91 -13.23
C THR A 447 4.41 -14.91 -13.83
N ALA A 448 5.37 -14.43 -13.06
CA ALA A 448 6.38 -13.49 -13.53
C ALA A 448 7.21 -14.08 -14.69
N THR A 449 7.62 -15.33 -14.58
CA THR A 449 8.41 -16.01 -15.62
C THR A 449 7.62 -16.29 -16.88
N ARG A 450 6.35 -16.71 -16.76
CA ARG A 450 5.45 -16.95 -17.90
C ARG A 450 5.33 -15.73 -18.83
N TYR A 451 5.26 -14.53 -18.26
CA TYR A 451 5.06 -13.29 -19.01
C TYR A 451 6.33 -12.46 -19.14
N ASN A 452 7.46 -13.01 -18.70
CA ASN A 452 8.74 -12.30 -18.66
C ASN A 452 8.62 -10.91 -17.99
N ILE A 453 8.01 -10.87 -16.80
CA ILE A 453 7.83 -9.67 -16.00
C ILE A 453 9.04 -9.53 -15.06
N PRO A 454 9.99 -8.63 -15.35
CA PRO A 454 11.25 -8.53 -14.61
C PRO A 454 11.04 -7.85 -13.25
N VAL A 455 10.58 -8.61 -12.27
CA VAL A 455 10.57 -8.24 -10.86
C VAL A 455 11.78 -8.83 -10.15
N ILE A 456 12.34 -8.09 -9.22
CA ILE A 456 13.46 -8.54 -8.37
C ILE A 456 12.88 -8.78 -6.97
N GLU A 457 12.79 -10.04 -6.61
CA GLU A 457 12.37 -10.50 -5.30
C GLU A 457 13.58 -10.60 -4.37
N VAL A 458 13.58 -9.87 -3.27
CA VAL A 458 14.64 -9.94 -2.25
C VAL A 458 14.03 -10.54 -0.98
N VAL A 459 14.40 -11.78 -0.71
CA VAL A 459 13.98 -12.50 0.50
C VAL A 459 14.97 -12.20 1.60
N VAL A 460 14.61 -11.35 2.54
CA VAL A 460 15.38 -11.06 3.77
C VAL A 460 15.15 -12.22 4.72
N ASN A 461 16.01 -13.23 4.61
CA ASN A 461 15.86 -14.54 5.20
C ASN A 461 16.63 -14.65 6.52
N ASN A 462 15.91 -14.62 7.62
CA ASN A 462 16.47 -14.82 8.97
C ASN A 462 16.02 -16.15 9.62
N HIS A 463 15.36 -17.03 8.87
CA HIS A 463 14.84 -18.31 9.31
C HIS A 463 13.84 -18.23 10.48
N VAL A 464 13.18 -17.08 10.64
CA VAL A 464 12.18 -16.85 11.70
C VAL A 464 11.04 -15.95 11.19
N LEU A 465 9.90 -15.98 11.86
CA LEU A 465 8.89 -14.94 11.72
C LEU A 465 9.36 -13.70 12.51
N GLY A 466 10.26 -12.93 11.90
CA GLY A 466 11.14 -11.98 12.58
C GLY A 466 10.42 -10.94 13.44
N MET A 467 9.36 -10.29 12.96
CA MET A 467 8.61 -9.32 13.76
C MET A 467 7.90 -9.98 14.94
N VAL A 468 7.31 -11.17 14.77
CA VAL A 468 6.66 -11.90 15.86
C VAL A 468 7.71 -12.38 16.87
N ARG A 469 8.85 -12.88 16.41
CA ARG A 469 9.98 -13.25 17.27
C ARG A 469 10.51 -12.06 18.07
N GLN A 470 10.66 -10.88 17.44
CA GLN A 470 11.07 -9.66 18.15
C GLN A 470 10.11 -9.31 19.30
N TRP A 471 8.80 -9.46 19.09
CA TRP A 471 7.81 -9.25 20.14
C TRP A 471 7.91 -10.32 21.24
N GLN A 472 8.11 -11.58 20.87
CA GLN A 472 8.32 -12.67 21.84
C GLN A 472 9.59 -12.46 22.67
N ASP A 473 10.64 -11.94 22.02
CA ASP A 473 11.87 -11.56 22.70
C ASP A 473 11.62 -10.44 23.71
N LEU A 474 11.08 -9.32 23.29
CA LEU A 474 10.95 -8.13 24.13
C LEU A 474 9.85 -8.24 25.19
N PHE A 475 8.68 -8.84 24.87
CA PHE A 475 7.48 -8.74 25.70
C PHE A 475 6.96 -10.08 26.25
N TYR A 476 7.45 -11.23 25.75
CA TYR A 476 6.95 -12.55 26.13
C TYR A 476 8.03 -13.45 26.77
N GLY A 477 9.09 -12.87 27.34
CA GLY A 477 10.11 -13.61 28.09
C GLY A 477 10.85 -14.65 27.26
N GLN A 478 11.12 -14.34 25.97
CA GLN A 478 11.86 -15.21 25.03
C GLN A 478 11.21 -16.57 24.77
N ARG A 479 9.91 -16.68 24.93
CA ARG A 479 9.17 -17.90 24.60
C ARG A 479 8.80 -17.89 23.11
N TYR A 480 9.71 -18.40 22.28
CA TYR A 480 9.61 -18.40 20.82
C TYR A 480 8.68 -19.52 20.32
N SER A 481 7.36 -19.34 20.49
CA SER A 481 6.37 -20.32 20.07
C SER A 481 6.06 -20.18 18.58
N GLN A 482 6.37 -21.22 17.80
CA GLN A 482 6.05 -21.35 16.36
C GLN A 482 6.59 -20.23 15.48
N THR A 483 7.71 -19.62 15.85
CA THR A 483 8.33 -18.53 15.09
C THR A 483 9.67 -18.89 14.47
N VAL A 484 10.18 -20.09 14.74
CA VAL A 484 11.42 -20.59 14.13
C VAL A 484 11.06 -21.42 12.90
N LEU A 485 11.61 -21.03 11.74
CA LEU A 485 11.43 -21.70 10.46
C LEU A 485 12.65 -22.58 10.17
N ASN A 486 12.69 -23.73 10.83
CA ASN A 486 13.83 -24.66 10.79
C ASN A 486 13.73 -25.71 9.69
N ASP A 487 12.93 -25.47 8.65
CA ASP A 487 12.87 -26.33 7.48
C ASP A 487 14.08 -26.09 6.55
N ARG A 488 14.15 -26.86 5.45
CA ARG A 488 15.27 -26.87 4.52
C ARG A 488 14.90 -26.25 3.16
N VAL A 489 14.02 -25.26 3.13
CA VAL A 489 13.63 -24.60 1.88
C VAL A 489 14.80 -23.78 1.36
N ASP A 490 15.20 -24.05 0.13
CA ASP A 490 16.19 -23.30 -0.64
C ASP A 490 15.43 -22.43 -1.65
N PHE A 491 15.27 -21.16 -1.36
CA PHE A 491 14.46 -20.25 -2.17
C PHE A 491 15.08 -19.96 -3.53
N ALA A 492 16.40 -19.99 -3.65
CA ALA A 492 17.08 -19.84 -4.95
C ALA A 492 16.73 -21.02 -5.88
N LYS A 493 16.77 -22.27 -5.38
CA LYS A 493 16.37 -23.44 -6.15
C LYS A 493 14.86 -23.48 -6.45
N VAL A 494 14.02 -23.01 -5.53
CA VAL A 494 12.59 -22.88 -5.79
C VAL A 494 12.37 -21.90 -6.94
N ALA A 495 13.04 -20.76 -6.94
CA ALA A 495 12.96 -19.77 -8.01
C ALA A 495 13.42 -20.35 -9.36
N GLU A 496 14.53 -21.07 -9.39
CA GLU A 496 15.02 -21.76 -10.60
C GLU A 496 14.04 -22.82 -11.10
N GLY A 497 13.45 -23.61 -10.20
CA GLY A 497 12.39 -24.57 -10.52
C GLY A 497 11.12 -23.93 -11.08
N LEU A 498 10.85 -22.66 -10.76
CA LEU A 498 9.75 -21.85 -11.32
C LEU A 498 10.18 -21.01 -12.54
N GLY A 499 11.42 -21.15 -13.01
CA GLY A 499 11.94 -20.53 -14.22
C GLY A 499 12.60 -19.15 -14.03
N ALA A 500 12.80 -18.68 -12.80
CA ALA A 500 13.52 -17.45 -12.50
C ALA A 500 15.01 -17.70 -12.28
N LYS A 501 15.81 -16.64 -12.21
CA LYS A 501 17.19 -16.71 -11.74
C LYS A 501 17.21 -16.63 -10.20
N GLY A 502 17.90 -17.56 -9.55
CA GLY A 502 18.07 -17.62 -8.10
C GLY A 502 19.49 -17.27 -7.66
N TYR A 503 19.60 -16.55 -6.53
CA TYR A 503 20.84 -16.31 -5.81
C TYR A 503 20.65 -16.58 -4.32
N THR A 504 21.64 -17.18 -3.67
CA THR A 504 21.74 -17.25 -2.21
C THR A 504 22.98 -16.47 -1.81
N VAL A 505 22.82 -15.47 -0.93
CA VAL A 505 23.89 -14.56 -0.52
C VAL A 505 23.91 -14.40 1.00
N SER A 506 25.08 -14.28 1.59
CA SER A 506 25.30 -14.18 3.03
C SER A 506 26.27 -13.06 3.45
N THR A 507 26.88 -12.40 2.47
CA THR A 507 27.80 -11.28 2.70
C THR A 507 27.35 -10.03 1.94
N CYS A 508 27.81 -8.89 2.38
CA CYS A 508 27.55 -7.60 1.72
C CYS A 508 28.00 -7.62 0.25
N GLU A 509 29.20 -8.15 -0.02
CA GLU A 509 29.76 -8.21 -1.39
C GLU A 509 28.93 -9.11 -2.31
N GLU A 510 28.52 -10.28 -1.83
CA GLU A 510 27.66 -11.19 -2.60
C GLU A 510 26.32 -10.53 -2.92
N PHE A 511 25.72 -9.81 -1.96
CA PHE A 511 24.47 -9.09 -2.15
C PHE A 511 24.60 -7.97 -3.18
N ASP A 512 25.63 -7.13 -3.07
CA ASP A 512 25.88 -6.02 -4.00
C ASP A 512 26.04 -6.53 -5.44
N ASN A 513 26.79 -7.62 -5.63
CA ASN A 513 26.97 -8.27 -6.93
C ASN A 513 25.65 -8.85 -7.46
N ALA A 514 24.87 -9.53 -6.63
CA ALA A 514 23.60 -10.12 -7.03
C ALA A 514 22.57 -9.04 -7.44
N VAL A 515 22.48 -7.92 -6.72
CA VAL A 515 21.60 -6.79 -7.08
C VAL A 515 22.00 -6.19 -8.42
N LYS A 516 23.30 -5.95 -8.64
CA LYS A 516 23.80 -5.41 -9.90
C LYS A 516 23.46 -6.33 -11.07
N GLU A 517 23.75 -7.62 -10.94
CA GLU A 517 23.44 -8.62 -11.97
C GLU A 517 21.94 -8.74 -12.23
N ALA A 518 21.10 -8.73 -11.17
CA ALA A 518 19.65 -8.79 -11.29
C ALA A 518 19.08 -7.60 -12.10
N ILE A 519 19.61 -6.40 -11.90
CA ILE A 519 19.21 -5.22 -12.67
C ILE A 519 19.59 -5.36 -14.15
N GLU A 520 20.78 -5.86 -14.44
CA GLU A 520 21.30 -6.03 -15.81
C GLU A 520 20.55 -7.13 -16.59
N LEU A 521 20.16 -8.22 -15.92
CA LEU A 521 19.48 -9.36 -16.55
C LEU A 521 18.08 -9.03 -17.09
N ASN A 522 17.35 -8.10 -16.48
CA ASN A 522 16.00 -7.71 -16.86
C ASN A 522 15.04 -8.91 -17.07
N ILE A 523 15.11 -9.90 -16.18
CA ILE A 523 14.25 -11.08 -16.07
C ILE A 523 13.77 -11.21 -14.62
N PRO A 524 12.82 -12.11 -14.30
CA PRO A 524 12.48 -12.40 -12.90
C PRO A 524 13.68 -12.99 -12.14
N VAL A 525 14.00 -12.39 -10.99
CA VAL A 525 15.14 -12.79 -10.13
C VAL A 525 14.67 -12.93 -8.70
N VAL A 526 15.19 -13.92 -7.97
CA VAL A 526 15.03 -14.07 -6.52
C VAL A 526 16.41 -14.07 -5.86
N ILE A 527 16.60 -13.16 -4.90
CA ILE A 527 17.81 -13.07 -4.09
C ILE A 527 17.46 -13.49 -2.66
N ASP A 528 17.88 -14.66 -2.25
CA ASP A 528 17.75 -15.18 -0.88
C ASP A 528 18.90 -14.65 -0.04
N ALA A 529 18.66 -13.54 0.68
CA ALA A 529 19.66 -12.84 1.49
C ALA A 529 19.60 -13.32 2.94
N GLN A 530 20.61 -14.10 3.34
CA GLN A 530 20.72 -14.73 4.64
C GLN A 530 21.22 -13.72 5.68
N ILE A 531 20.39 -13.36 6.66
CA ILE A 531 20.75 -12.42 7.73
C ILE A 531 20.62 -13.09 9.12
N ASP A 532 21.08 -12.39 10.16
CA ASP A 532 20.96 -12.90 11.52
C ASP A 532 19.50 -12.92 12.00
N LYS A 533 19.12 -14.01 12.70
CA LYS A 533 17.76 -14.20 13.24
C LYS A 533 17.39 -13.22 14.35
N ASP A 534 18.37 -12.61 14.96
CA ASP A 534 18.20 -11.71 16.11
C ASP A 534 18.29 -10.23 15.72
N ASP A 535 18.47 -9.92 14.40
CA ASP A 535 18.30 -8.57 13.88
C ASP A 535 16.90 -8.02 14.23
N LYS A 536 16.86 -6.79 14.76
CA LYS A 536 15.64 -6.15 15.22
C LYS A 536 15.37 -4.82 14.52
N VAL A 537 14.12 -4.45 14.47
CA VAL A 537 13.69 -3.13 13.98
C VAL A 537 13.67 -2.14 15.14
N PHE A 538 14.51 -1.13 15.05
CA PHE A 538 14.56 -0.01 15.97
C PHE A 538 14.58 1.32 15.19
N PRO A 539 14.13 2.45 15.79
CA PRO A 539 13.50 2.56 17.11
C PRO A 539 12.13 1.86 17.18
N MET A 540 11.63 1.65 18.39
CA MET A 540 10.33 1.04 18.65
C MET A 540 9.60 1.75 19.80
N VAL A 541 8.27 1.79 19.74
CA VAL A 541 7.39 2.16 20.86
C VAL A 541 6.70 0.91 21.36
N ALA A 542 6.75 0.68 22.67
CA ALA A 542 6.05 -0.46 23.28
C ALA A 542 4.52 -0.35 23.08
N PRO A 543 3.79 -1.47 22.95
CA PRO A 543 2.34 -1.45 22.79
C PRO A 543 1.63 -0.61 23.87
N GLY A 544 0.82 0.37 23.43
CA GLY A 544 0.08 1.26 24.33
C GLY A 544 0.90 2.34 25.04
N ALA A 545 2.21 2.39 24.83
CA ALA A 545 3.06 3.45 25.32
C ALA A 545 2.89 4.73 24.47
N PRO A 546 3.16 5.92 25.03
CA PRO A 546 3.23 7.16 24.24
C PRO A 546 4.43 7.13 23.29
N ILE A 547 4.29 7.81 22.15
CA ILE A 547 5.36 7.85 21.13
C ILE A 547 6.64 8.53 21.65
N SER A 548 6.54 9.40 22.66
CA SER A 548 7.69 10.01 23.35
C SER A 548 8.53 9.02 24.16
N GLU A 549 8.02 7.79 24.39
CA GLU A 549 8.76 6.72 25.07
C GLU A 549 9.37 5.71 24.08
N CYS A 550 9.64 6.15 22.83
CA CYS A 550 10.33 5.32 21.85
C CYS A 550 11.76 5.00 22.33
N PHE A 551 12.21 3.78 22.03
CA PHE A 551 13.50 3.26 22.46
C PHE A 551 14.27 2.63 21.30
N GLY A 552 15.59 2.72 21.37
CA GLY A 552 16.50 2.06 20.45
C GLY A 552 17.05 0.76 21.01
N GLU A 553 18.01 0.16 20.29
CA GLU A 553 18.70 -1.04 20.73
C GLU A 553 19.48 -0.78 22.03
N GLU A 554 20.09 0.38 22.15
CA GLU A 554 20.83 0.87 23.30
C GLU A 554 20.02 0.90 24.61
N ASP A 555 18.70 1.07 24.49
CA ASP A 555 17.81 1.21 25.62
C ASP A 555 17.28 -0.16 26.13
N VAL A 556 17.50 -1.25 25.37
CA VAL A 556 16.89 -2.57 25.65
C VAL A 556 17.38 -3.14 26.99
N ALA A 557 18.67 -3.00 27.28
CA ALA A 557 19.26 -3.52 28.52
C ALA A 557 18.61 -2.89 29.77
N GLU A 558 18.47 -1.57 29.77
CA GLU A 558 17.85 -0.83 30.86
C GLU A 558 16.35 -1.12 30.96
N LYS A 559 15.64 -1.08 29.83
CA LYS A 559 14.19 -1.18 29.78
C LYS A 559 13.65 -2.59 30.09
N PHE A 560 14.39 -3.62 29.75
CA PHE A 560 13.98 -5.03 29.85
C PHE A 560 14.87 -5.90 30.75
N GLY A 561 15.95 -5.33 31.30
CA GLY A 561 16.88 -6.05 32.21
C GLY A 561 17.70 -7.14 31.50
N ARG A 562 18.11 -6.88 30.25
CA ARG A 562 18.76 -7.90 29.41
C ARG A 562 19.98 -7.37 28.69
#